data_20d7ef3658bebcd4ed2f1bdd8ae69dfc
#
_entry.id   20d7ef3658bebcd4ed2f1bdd8ae69dfc
#
_cell.length_a   1.000
_cell.length_b   1.000
_cell.length_c   1.000
_cell.angle_alpha   90.00
_cell.angle_beta   90.00
_cell.angle_gamma   90.00
#
_symmetry.space_group_name_H-M   'P 1'
#
loop_
_entity.id
_entity.type
_entity.pdbx_description
1 polymer ?
#
loop_
_entity_poly.entity_id
_entity_poly.type
_entity_poly.pdbx_seq_one_letter_code
_entity_poly.pdbx_strand_id
1 'polypeptide(L)'
;MNRGDPLTKIHIKDMMNDFRIIRNDKRTYSRLRVEDVIERHLKTKQYFELALKNHCDQKCVIVGHHSPSTQSIHPRYAHDSLMNGGYHSDLSEFILNHPQIKLWTHGHTHHAFDYCIGETRIVCNPRGYQTAGFSEDTGWDPNKIIEI
;
A
#
# COMPACT_ATOMS: atom_id res chain seq x y z
N MET A 1 -6.12 -6.49 -3.18
CA MET A 1 -7.58 -6.63 -3.41
C MET A 1 -8.01 -8.11 -3.46
N ASN A 2 -7.64 -8.88 -2.46
CA ASN A 2 -8.04 -10.28 -2.28
C ASN A 2 -8.06 -11.10 -3.60
N ARG A 3 -6.99 -11.00 -4.39
CA ARG A 3 -6.82 -11.66 -5.70
C ARG A 3 -7.96 -11.41 -6.70
N GLY A 4 -8.66 -10.29 -6.58
CA GLY A 4 -9.76 -9.92 -7.50
C GLY A 4 -11.13 -10.43 -7.10
N ASP A 5 -11.30 -10.85 -5.85
CA ASP A 5 -12.58 -11.32 -5.31
C ASP A 5 -13.73 -10.31 -5.60
N PRO A 6 -14.84 -10.74 -6.22
CA PRO A 6 -15.94 -9.88 -6.58
C PRO A 6 -16.63 -9.19 -5.39
N LEU A 7 -16.76 -9.88 -4.25
CA LEU A 7 -17.38 -9.31 -3.05
C LEU A 7 -16.52 -8.18 -2.48
N THR A 8 -15.20 -8.38 -2.44
CA THR A 8 -14.24 -7.33 -2.06
C THR A 8 -14.38 -6.11 -2.97
N LYS A 9 -14.46 -6.29 -4.29
CA LYS A 9 -14.60 -5.17 -5.25
C LYS A 9 -15.87 -4.35 -5.02
N ILE A 10 -16.99 -5.01 -4.81
CA ILE A 10 -18.27 -4.35 -4.53
C ILE A 10 -18.17 -3.59 -3.21
N HIS A 11 -17.69 -4.26 -2.16
CA HIS A 11 -17.61 -3.69 -0.82
C HIS A 11 -16.73 -2.44 -0.78
N ILE A 12 -15.49 -2.51 -1.29
CA ILE A 12 -14.59 -1.35 -1.28
C ILE A 12 -15.08 -0.20 -2.14
N LYS A 13 -15.71 -0.48 -3.29
CA LYS A 13 -16.32 0.55 -4.15
C LYS A 13 -17.35 1.38 -3.39
N ASP A 14 -18.15 0.73 -2.55
CA ASP A 14 -19.24 1.40 -1.84
C ASP A 14 -18.77 2.05 -0.54
N MET A 15 -17.74 1.51 0.11
CA MET A 15 -17.31 1.95 1.43
C MET A 15 -16.10 2.90 1.42
N MET A 16 -15.17 2.78 0.45
CA MET A 16 -13.98 3.64 0.42
C MET A 16 -14.25 4.98 -0.26
N ASN A 17 -13.82 6.05 0.39
CA ASN A 17 -13.94 7.42 -0.11
C ASN A 17 -13.19 7.63 -1.44
N ASP A 18 -12.11 6.88 -1.67
CA ASP A 18 -11.32 6.94 -2.90
C ASP A 18 -12.19 6.80 -4.15
N PHE A 19 -13.13 5.87 -4.16
CA PHE A 19 -14.03 5.63 -5.30
C PHE A 19 -15.18 6.65 -5.39
N ARG A 20 -15.40 7.44 -4.34
CA ARG A 20 -16.40 8.52 -4.31
C ARG A 20 -15.81 9.87 -4.72
N ILE A 21 -14.55 10.15 -4.37
CA ILE A 21 -13.94 11.46 -4.47
C ILE A 21 -12.95 11.53 -5.63
N ILE A 22 -12.09 10.50 -5.80
CA ILE A 22 -11.03 10.53 -6.80
C ILE A 22 -11.61 10.46 -8.21
N ARG A 23 -11.10 11.36 -9.08
CA ARG A 23 -11.42 11.38 -10.52
C ARG A 23 -10.32 10.68 -11.31
N ASN A 24 -10.72 9.98 -12.36
CA ASN A 24 -9.80 9.35 -13.27
C ASN A 24 -9.48 10.32 -14.42
N ASP A 25 -8.24 10.80 -14.50
CA ASP A 25 -7.79 11.77 -15.50
C ASP A 25 -7.97 11.30 -16.95
N LYS A 26 -7.89 9.99 -17.18
CA LYS A 26 -8.07 9.39 -18.52
C LYS A 26 -9.51 9.43 -19.02
N ARG A 27 -10.47 9.67 -18.12
CA ARG A 27 -11.89 9.62 -18.41
C ARG A 27 -12.55 10.85 -17.87
N THR A 28 -12.25 11.97 -18.47
CA THR A 28 -12.71 13.29 -18.06
C THR A 28 -13.94 13.27 -17.15
N TYR A 29 -13.77 13.64 -15.89
CA TYR A 29 -14.79 13.66 -14.83
C TYR A 29 -15.34 12.30 -14.33
N SER A 30 -14.95 11.16 -14.91
CA SER A 30 -15.38 9.88 -14.38
C SER A 30 -14.74 9.62 -12.99
N ARG A 31 -15.46 8.93 -12.11
CA ARG A 31 -14.92 8.49 -10.82
C ARG A 31 -13.90 7.37 -11.06
N LEU A 32 -12.92 7.27 -10.15
CA LEU A 32 -12.01 6.14 -10.09
C LEU A 32 -12.81 4.85 -9.91
N ARG A 33 -12.47 3.80 -10.67
CA ARG A 33 -13.08 2.48 -10.54
C ARG A 33 -12.08 1.50 -9.95
N VAL A 34 -12.61 0.43 -9.35
CA VAL A 34 -11.78 -0.65 -8.78
C VAL A 34 -10.90 -1.29 -9.84
N GLU A 35 -11.41 -1.47 -11.06
CA GLU A 35 -10.66 -2.01 -12.19
C GLU A 35 -9.48 -1.11 -12.58
N ASP A 36 -9.64 0.22 -12.51
CA ASP A 36 -8.58 1.17 -12.80
C ASP A 36 -7.41 1.03 -11.79
N VAL A 37 -7.74 0.78 -10.52
CA VAL A 37 -6.75 0.54 -9.45
C VAL A 37 -6.04 -0.79 -9.67
N ILE A 38 -6.77 -1.85 -10.01
CA ILE A 38 -6.19 -3.17 -10.31
C ILE A 38 -5.23 -3.08 -11.50
N GLU A 39 -5.65 -2.43 -12.58
CA GLU A 39 -4.81 -2.25 -13.77
C GLU A 39 -3.51 -1.50 -13.44
N ARG A 40 -3.61 -0.41 -12.67
CA ARG A 40 -2.43 0.35 -12.23
C ARG A 40 -1.51 -0.50 -11.35
N HIS A 41 -2.07 -1.27 -10.42
CA HIS A 41 -1.30 -2.18 -9.58
C HIS A 41 -0.52 -3.22 -10.39
N LEU A 42 -1.15 -3.87 -11.36
CA LEU A 42 -0.50 -4.85 -12.22
C LEU A 42 0.64 -4.23 -13.05
N LYS A 43 0.42 -3.03 -13.62
CA LYS A 43 1.46 -2.28 -14.35
C LYS A 43 2.62 -1.90 -13.45
N THR A 44 2.34 -1.45 -12.22
CA THR A 44 3.38 -1.11 -11.25
C THR A 44 4.19 -2.33 -10.86
N LYS A 45 3.54 -3.48 -10.66
CA LYS A 45 4.24 -4.73 -10.35
C LYS A 45 5.16 -5.15 -11.49
N GLN A 46 4.68 -5.11 -12.75
CA GLN A 46 5.52 -5.39 -13.92
C GLN A 46 6.73 -4.44 -14.03
N TYR A 47 6.51 -3.14 -13.74
CA TYR A 47 7.59 -2.17 -13.69
C TYR A 47 8.63 -2.52 -12.62
N PHE A 48 8.20 -2.91 -11.43
CA PHE A 48 9.11 -3.33 -10.37
C PHE A 48 9.91 -4.57 -10.76
N GLU A 49 9.28 -5.58 -11.34
CA GLU A 49 9.95 -6.80 -11.84
C GLU A 49 11.06 -6.44 -12.84
N LEU A 50 10.76 -5.56 -13.80
CA LEU A 50 11.74 -5.12 -14.79
C LEU A 50 12.87 -4.28 -14.18
N ALA A 51 12.53 -3.32 -13.31
CA ALA A 51 13.51 -2.47 -12.65
C ALA A 51 14.47 -3.28 -11.78
N LEU A 52 13.93 -4.19 -10.96
CA LEU A 52 14.74 -5.03 -10.08
C LEU A 52 15.64 -6.01 -10.86
N LYS A 53 15.13 -6.53 -11.98
CA LYS A 53 15.96 -7.35 -12.89
C LYS A 53 17.15 -6.57 -13.46
N ASN A 54 16.96 -5.30 -13.81
CA ASN A 54 18.01 -4.46 -14.37
C ASN A 54 19.00 -3.91 -13.31
N HIS A 55 18.65 -4.02 -12.02
CA HIS A 55 19.45 -3.53 -10.88
C HIS A 55 19.62 -4.62 -9.82
N CYS A 56 19.93 -5.84 -10.25
CA CYS A 56 20.00 -7.01 -9.37
C CYS A 56 21.15 -6.96 -8.33
N ASP A 57 22.19 -6.18 -8.61
CA ASP A 57 23.40 -5.97 -7.79
C ASP A 57 23.33 -4.71 -6.91
N GLN A 58 22.24 -3.95 -6.99
CA GLN A 58 22.08 -2.68 -6.27
C GLN A 58 21.08 -2.83 -5.12
N LYS A 59 21.32 -2.10 -4.03
CA LYS A 59 20.30 -1.92 -2.99
C LYS A 59 19.16 -1.09 -3.56
N CYS A 60 17.96 -1.63 -3.48
CA CYS A 60 16.75 -0.99 -3.97
C CYS A 60 15.83 -0.53 -2.83
N VAL A 61 15.21 0.62 -3.01
CA VAL A 61 14.15 1.13 -2.14
C VAL A 61 12.87 1.22 -2.95
N ILE A 62 11.79 0.64 -2.43
CA ILE A 62 10.46 0.77 -3.03
C ILE A 62 9.62 1.74 -2.20
N VAL A 63 9.01 2.70 -2.88
CA VAL A 63 8.08 3.66 -2.29
C VAL A 63 6.69 3.38 -2.86
N GLY A 64 5.84 2.78 -2.05
CA GLY A 64 4.45 2.47 -2.39
C GLY A 64 3.47 3.34 -1.62
N HIS A 65 2.17 3.16 -1.87
CA HIS A 65 1.10 3.78 -1.09
C HIS A 65 0.29 2.75 -0.29
N HIS A 66 -0.20 1.69 -0.94
CA HIS A 66 -0.87 0.59 -0.26
C HIS A 66 0.15 -0.34 0.40
N SER A 67 -0.28 -1.01 1.47
CA SER A 67 0.57 -1.97 2.18
C SER A 67 0.94 -3.17 1.29
N PRO A 68 2.22 -3.61 1.32
CA PRO A 68 2.65 -4.81 0.62
C PRO A 68 2.36 -6.12 1.37
N SER A 69 1.79 -6.07 2.56
CA SER A 69 1.55 -7.25 3.40
C SER A 69 0.38 -7.08 4.34
N THR A 70 -0.23 -8.19 4.72
CA THR A 70 -1.24 -8.27 5.77
C THR A 70 -0.71 -7.87 7.16
N GLN A 71 0.61 -7.88 7.38
CA GLN A 71 1.22 -7.47 8.64
C GLN A 71 1.02 -5.97 8.94
N SER A 72 0.70 -5.16 7.94
CA SER A 72 0.31 -3.75 8.14
C SER A 72 -1.20 -3.55 8.33
N ILE A 73 -1.94 -4.60 8.62
CA ILE A 73 -3.34 -4.48 9.04
C ILE A 73 -3.35 -4.30 10.56
N HIS A 74 -3.84 -3.15 11.03
CA HIS A 74 -3.97 -2.93 12.46
C HIS A 74 -4.94 -3.96 13.07
N PRO A 75 -4.64 -4.58 14.24
CA PRO A 75 -5.47 -5.63 14.85
C PRO A 75 -6.95 -5.27 14.99
N ARG A 76 -7.24 -4.01 15.26
CA ARG A 76 -8.59 -3.45 15.32
C ARG A 76 -9.43 -3.75 14.06
N TYR A 77 -8.79 -3.85 12.88
CA TYR A 77 -9.44 -4.06 11.59
C TYR A 77 -9.24 -5.48 11.03
N ALA A 78 -8.58 -6.38 11.77
CA ALA A 78 -8.25 -7.73 11.29
C ALA A 78 -9.48 -8.55 10.89
N HIS A 79 -10.65 -8.26 11.49
CA HIS A 79 -11.91 -8.94 11.22
C HIS A 79 -12.59 -8.54 9.90
N ASP A 80 -12.26 -7.37 9.33
CA ASP A 80 -12.87 -6.85 8.10
C ASP A 80 -12.05 -7.23 6.87
N SER A 81 -12.12 -8.49 6.47
CA SER A 81 -11.35 -9.02 5.35
C SER A 81 -11.71 -8.37 4.01
N LEU A 82 -12.96 -7.95 3.81
CA LEU A 82 -13.40 -7.32 2.57
C LEU A 82 -12.81 -5.91 2.45
N MET A 83 -12.92 -5.10 3.51
CA MET A 83 -12.36 -3.75 3.51
C MET A 83 -10.84 -3.76 3.42
N ASN A 84 -10.18 -4.68 4.14
CA ASN A 84 -8.73 -4.83 4.10
C ASN A 84 -8.20 -5.14 2.70
N GLY A 85 -8.99 -5.77 1.83
CA GLY A 85 -8.64 -5.98 0.43
C GLY A 85 -8.42 -4.68 -0.37
N GLY A 86 -8.91 -3.54 0.11
CA GLY A 86 -8.64 -2.21 -0.45
C GLY A 86 -7.35 -1.57 0.05
N TYR A 87 -6.85 -2.01 1.22
CA TYR A 87 -5.71 -1.39 1.90
C TYR A 87 -4.38 -2.06 1.62
N HIS A 88 -4.38 -3.35 1.28
CA HIS A 88 -3.15 -4.10 1.05
C HIS A 88 -3.22 -5.00 -0.20
N SER A 89 -2.05 -5.39 -0.65
CA SER A 89 -1.84 -6.53 -1.55
C SER A 89 -0.73 -7.37 -0.98
N ASP A 90 -0.95 -8.68 -0.81
CA ASP A 90 0.11 -9.54 -0.31
C ASP A 90 1.18 -9.75 -1.38
N LEU A 91 2.29 -9.07 -1.20
CA LEU A 91 3.49 -9.12 -2.03
C LEU A 91 4.67 -9.78 -1.29
N SER A 92 4.39 -10.52 -0.20
CA SER A 92 5.43 -11.13 0.63
C SER A 92 6.33 -12.06 -0.18
N GLU A 93 5.76 -12.91 -1.03
CA GLU A 93 6.53 -13.78 -1.94
C GLU A 93 7.38 -12.96 -2.93
N PHE A 94 6.80 -11.89 -3.50
CA PHE A 94 7.54 -10.99 -4.38
C PHE A 94 8.75 -10.37 -3.68
N ILE A 95 8.57 -9.92 -2.44
CA ILE A 95 9.63 -9.33 -1.64
C ILE A 95 10.73 -10.35 -1.32
N LEU A 96 10.36 -11.55 -0.90
CA LEU A 96 11.30 -12.64 -0.59
C LEU A 96 12.13 -13.06 -1.79
N ASN A 97 11.56 -13.00 -3.00
CA ASN A 97 12.25 -13.33 -4.24
C ASN A 97 13.17 -12.20 -4.75
N HIS A 98 13.18 -11.04 -4.09
CA HIS A 98 13.99 -9.88 -4.48
C HIS A 98 14.79 -9.31 -3.30
N PRO A 99 15.81 -10.03 -2.79
CA PRO A 99 16.57 -9.66 -1.58
C PRO A 99 17.34 -8.34 -1.72
N GLN A 100 17.51 -7.81 -2.93
CA GLN A 100 18.08 -6.47 -3.17
C GLN A 100 17.15 -5.34 -2.71
N ILE A 101 15.85 -5.59 -2.49
CA ILE A 101 14.95 -4.62 -1.86
C ILE A 101 15.33 -4.54 -0.37
N LYS A 102 15.92 -3.44 0.06
CA LYS A 102 16.33 -3.25 1.46
C LYS A 102 15.30 -2.50 2.27
N LEU A 103 14.49 -1.67 1.61
CA LEU A 103 13.43 -0.91 2.25
C LEU A 103 12.19 -0.86 1.35
N TRP A 104 11.03 -1.05 1.94
CA TRP A 104 9.73 -0.77 1.34
C TRP A 104 8.96 0.18 2.24
N THR A 105 8.67 1.38 1.77
CA THR A 105 7.81 2.32 2.49
C THR A 105 6.40 2.32 1.93
N HIS A 106 5.42 2.50 2.80
CA HIS A 106 4.01 2.66 2.39
C HIS A 106 3.26 3.63 3.32
N GLY A 107 2.02 3.95 2.97
CA GLY A 107 1.10 4.77 3.75
C GLY A 107 -0.27 4.13 3.86
N HIS A 108 -1.32 4.90 3.63
CA HIS A 108 -2.73 4.51 3.50
C HIS A 108 -3.39 3.93 4.77
N THR A 109 -2.69 3.17 5.58
CA THR A 109 -3.24 2.47 6.76
C THR A 109 -3.46 3.36 7.97
N HIS A 110 -2.98 4.61 7.94
CA HIS A 110 -3.06 5.58 9.02
C HIS A 110 -2.61 5.04 10.39
N HIS A 111 -1.64 4.12 10.37
CA HIS A 111 -0.99 3.60 11.56
C HIS A 111 0.48 3.29 11.24
N ALA A 112 1.37 3.60 12.19
CA ALA A 112 2.80 3.34 12.01
C ALA A 112 3.11 1.85 12.12
N PHE A 113 3.93 1.35 11.17
CA PHE A 113 4.42 -0.01 11.16
C PHE A 113 5.93 -0.03 10.86
N ASP A 114 6.62 -1.01 11.44
CA ASP A 114 8.05 -1.23 11.22
C ASP A 114 8.35 -2.70 11.48
N TYR A 115 8.56 -3.47 10.43
CA TYR A 115 8.81 -4.91 10.48
C TYR A 115 9.64 -5.37 9.28
N CYS A 116 10.05 -6.64 9.25
CA CYS A 116 10.80 -7.20 8.14
C CYS A 116 10.04 -8.33 7.45
N ILE A 117 10.22 -8.44 6.13
CA ILE A 117 9.90 -9.60 5.31
C ILE A 117 11.21 -10.07 4.67
N GLY A 118 11.77 -11.18 5.15
CA GLY A 118 13.12 -11.57 4.81
C GLY A 118 14.13 -10.46 5.17
N GLU A 119 14.91 -10.00 4.19
CA GLU A 119 15.90 -8.92 4.36
C GLU A 119 15.32 -7.51 4.14
N THR A 120 14.09 -7.41 3.69
CA THR A 120 13.44 -6.13 3.39
C THR A 120 12.76 -5.57 4.64
N ARG A 121 13.16 -4.36 5.06
CA ARG A 121 12.44 -3.62 6.10
C ARG A 121 11.22 -2.93 5.50
N ILE A 122 10.05 -3.14 6.10
CA ILE A 122 8.78 -2.53 5.71
C ILE A 122 8.45 -1.43 6.71
N VAL A 123 8.24 -0.21 6.22
CA VAL A 123 7.99 0.95 7.08
C VAL A 123 6.79 1.72 6.61
N CYS A 124 5.89 2.00 7.56
CA CYS A 124 4.81 2.95 7.41
C CYS A 124 4.92 4.01 8.51
N ASN A 125 5.02 5.28 8.12
CA ASN A 125 5.09 6.41 9.05
C ASN A 125 4.12 7.52 8.61
N PRO A 126 2.80 7.27 8.68
CA PRO A 126 1.80 8.15 8.12
C PRO A 126 1.46 9.27 9.10
N ARG A 127 1.41 10.51 8.60
CA ARG A 127 1.00 11.65 9.41
C ARG A 127 -0.49 11.60 9.78
N GLY A 128 -1.31 10.92 8.98
CA GLY A 128 -2.76 10.90 9.16
C GLY A 128 -3.46 12.21 8.82
N TYR A 129 -4.74 12.30 9.13
CA TYR A 129 -5.54 13.49 8.91
C TYR A 129 -5.25 14.55 9.96
N GLN A 130 -5.16 15.79 9.49
CA GLN A 130 -4.96 16.97 10.31
C GLN A 130 -6.04 18.00 9.95
N THR A 131 -6.84 18.38 10.91
CA THR A 131 -7.84 19.44 10.76
C THR A 131 -7.77 20.42 11.94
N ALA A 132 -8.43 21.56 11.86
CA ALA A 132 -8.48 22.51 12.98
C ALA A 132 -9.08 21.83 14.23
N GLY A 133 -8.26 21.63 15.25
CA GLY A 133 -8.66 21.00 16.52
C GLY A 133 -8.67 19.48 16.54
N PHE A 134 -8.25 18.81 15.46
CA PHE A 134 -8.12 17.36 15.43
C PHE A 134 -6.81 16.92 14.75
N SER A 135 -6.10 16.02 15.39
CA SER A 135 -4.94 15.31 14.86
C SER A 135 -5.14 13.82 15.09
N GLU A 136 -5.08 13.04 14.03
CA GLU A 136 -5.17 11.59 14.12
C GLU A 136 -3.92 11.03 14.81
N ASP A 137 -4.10 10.15 15.81
CA ASP A 137 -3.00 9.44 16.45
C ASP A 137 -2.63 8.20 15.60
N THR A 138 -1.60 8.36 14.80
CA THR A 138 -1.11 7.32 13.89
C THR A 138 0.19 6.68 14.35
N GLY A 139 0.80 7.17 15.43
CA GLY A 139 2.17 6.85 15.82
C GLY A 139 3.22 7.50 14.91
N TRP A 140 2.87 8.60 14.23
CA TRP A 140 3.78 9.32 13.34
C TRP A 140 4.97 9.93 14.09
N ASP A 141 6.17 9.66 13.58
CA ASP A 141 7.41 10.27 14.05
C ASP A 141 7.99 11.19 12.96
N PRO A 142 7.99 12.54 13.16
CA PRO A 142 8.52 13.49 12.19
C PRO A 142 10.04 13.40 12.01
N ASN A 143 10.74 12.76 12.95
CA ASN A 143 12.20 12.62 12.94
C ASN A 143 12.68 11.23 12.52
N LYS A 144 11.78 10.39 12.02
CA LYS A 144 12.11 9.01 11.65
C LYS A 144 13.12 8.98 10.49
N ILE A 145 14.32 8.50 10.79
CA ILE A 145 15.40 8.27 9.82
C ILE A 145 15.60 6.75 9.69
N ILE A 146 15.84 6.29 8.46
CA ILE A 146 16.06 4.88 8.16
C ILE A 146 17.38 4.78 7.40
N GLU A 147 18.32 4.04 7.94
CA GLU A 147 19.55 3.65 7.27
C GLU A 147 19.32 2.37 6.44
N ILE A 148 19.92 2.29 5.23
CA ILE A 148 19.77 1.18 4.27
C ILE A 148 21.10 0.66 3.73
#